data_2869aae2e2b3e6b1eb83870b478c4c42
#
_entry.id   2869aae2e2b3e6b1eb83870b478c4c42
#
_cell.length_a   1.000
_cell.length_b   1.000
_cell.length_c   1.000
_cell.angle_alpha   90.00
_cell.angle_beta   90.00
_cell.angle_gamma   90.00
#
_symmetry.space_group_name_H-M   'P 1'
#
loop_
_entity.id
_entity.type
_entity.pdbx_description
1 polymer ?
#
loop_
_entity_poly.entity_id
_entity_poly.type
_entity_poly.pdbx_seq_one_letter_code
_entity_poly.pdbx_strand_id
1 'polypeptide(L)'
;MPDPSGGDPRVANLTVEEVARGLTEGRMVLVDVREPNEVAVERYPDAVVVPLSNFDPAVIPDPKGKQVVFACRSGRRSVTASLAAQEKGYPYSSHLAGGILAWKAAGLETETG
;
A
#
# COMPACT_ATOMS: atom_id res chain seq x y z
N MET A 1 -18.64 13.07 -4.81
CA MET A 1 -18.55 12.90 -3.35
C MET A 1 -17.25 12.19 -2.99
N PRO A 2 -16.45 12.76 -2.09
CA PRO A 2 -15.22 12.09 -1.72
C PRO A 2 -15.51 10.75 -1.03
N ASP A 3 -14.69 9.78 -1.32
CA ASP A 3 -14.74 8.48 -0.68
C ASP A 3 -14.41 8.66 0.81
N PRO A 4 -15.24 8.12 1.74
CA PRO A 4 -14.94 8.22 3.17
C PRO A 4 -13.63 7.54 3.57
N SER A 5 -13.06 6.68 2.74
CA SER A 5 -11.73 6.12 2.99
C SER A 5 -10.60 7.07 2.61
N GLY A 6 -10.90 8.35 2.39
CA GLY A 6 -9.90 9.38 2.15
C GLY A 6 -9.46 9.50 0.71
N GLY A 7 -10.34 9.22 -0.24
CA GLY A 7 -10.03 9.33 -1.65
C GLY A 7 -9.49 10.70 -2.03
N ASP A 8 -8.35 10.75 -2.67
CA ASP A 8 -7.71 11.97 -3.17
C ASP A 8 -7.54 11.77 -4.68
N PRO A 9 -7.94 12.77 -5.50
CA PRO A 9 -7.84 12.61 -6.96
C PRO A 9 -6.42 12.39 -7.48
N ARG A 10 -5.41 12.67 -6.65
CA ARG A 10 -4.01 12.42 -7.02
C ARG A 10 -3.55 11.01 -6.71
N VAL A 11 -4.41 10.18 -6.08
CA VAL A 11 -4.07 8.81 -5.69
C VAL A 11 -5.14 7.87 -6.22
N ALA A 12 -4.73 6.90 -7.02
CA ALA A 12 -5.64 5.90 -7.55
C ALA A 12 -6.03 4.89 -6.46
N ASN A 13 -7.32 4.65 -6.32
CA ASN A 13 -7.86 3.66 -5.38
C ASN A 13 -7.96 2.31 -6.09
N LEU A 14 -7.11 1.37 -5.70
CA LEU A 14 -7.15 0.02 -6.25
C LEU A 14 -7.90 -0.91 -5.32
N THR A 15 -8.66 -1.83 -5.89
CA THR A 15 -9.37 -2.84 -5.11
C THR A 15 -8.43 -3.96 -4.69
N VAL A 16 -8.82 -4.73 -3.66
CA VAL A 16 -8.04 -5.89 -3.23
C VAL A 16 -7.88 -6.90 -4.37
N GLU A 17 -8.91 -7.07 -5.20
CA GLU A 17 -8.84 -7.99 -6.35
C GLU A 17 -7.81 -7.53 -7.38
N GLU A 18 -7.80 -6.24 -7.69
CA GLU A 18 -6.82 -5.67 -8.63
C GLU A 18 -5.39 -5.83 -8.12
N VAL A 19 -5.19 -5.54 -6.83
CA VAL A 19 -3.85 -5.63 -6.23
C VAL A 19 -3.40 -7.08 -6.13
N ALA A 20 -4.27 -7.98 -5.66
CA ALA A 20 -3.93 -9.40 -5.57
C ALA A 20 -3.54 -9.97 -6.94
N ARG A 21 -4.29 -9.61 -7.99
CA ARG A 21 -3.98 -10.03 -9.34
C ARG A 21 -2.64 -9.48 -9.82
N GLY A 22 -2.41 -8.18 -9.59
CA GLY A 22 -1.17 -7.53 -9.99
C GLY A 22 0.05 -8.11 -9.31
N LEU A 23 -0.06 -8.48 -8.03
CA LEU A 23 1.02 -9.13 -7.31
C LEU A 23 1.29 -10.53 -7.85
N THR A 24 0.24 -11.31 -8.08
CA THR A 24 0.35 -12.66 -8.62
C THR A 24 0.99 -12.65 -10.02
N GLU A 25 0.65 -11.67 -10.84
CA GLU A 25 1.18 -11.53 -12.20
C GLU A 25 2.54 -10.84 -12.25
N GLY A 26 3.07 -10.42 -11.10
CA GLY A 26 4.36 -9.75 -11.05
C GLY A 26 4.37 -8.33 -11.60
N ARG A 27 3.21 -7.66 -11.68
CA ARG A 27 3.09 -6.30 -12.20
C ARG A 27 3.11 -5.23 -11.12
N MET A 28 3.00 -5.61 -9.86
CA MET A 28 2.90 -4.67 -8.75
C MET A 28 3.87 -5.01 -7.65
N VAL A 29 4.26 -3.98 -6.89
CA VAL A 29 5.03 -4.08 -5.65
C VAL A 29 4.18 -3.47 -4.56
N LEU A 30 3.92 -4.21 -3.49
CA LEU A 30 3.13 -3.74 -2.36
C LEU A 30 4.05 -3.16 -1.29
N VAL A 31 3.79 -1.93 -0.90
CA VAL A 31 4.56 -1.23 0.13
C VAL A 31 3.64 -0.95 1.32
N ASP A 32 3.92 -1.62 2.43
CA ASP A 32 3.15 -1.51 3.67
C ASP A 32 3.71 -0.33 4.49
N VAL A 33 2.88 0.67 4.73
CA VAL A 33 3.31 1.87 5.48
C VAL A 33 2.82 1.87 6.92
N ARG A 34 2.36 0.70 7.42
CA ARG A 34 2.00 0.54 8.83
C ARG A 34 3.25 0.53 9.70
N GLU A 35 3.04 0.69 11.01
CA GLU A 35 4.15 0.71 11.95
C GLU A 35 4.67 -0.71 12.26
N PRO A 36 5.93 -0.84 12.70
CA PRO A 36 6.53 -2.16 12.95
C PRO A 36 5.75 -3.03 13.92
N ASN A 37 5.12 -2.45 14.94
CA ASN A 37 4.33 -3.20 15.90
C ASN A 37 3.09 -3.83 15.25
N GLU A 38 2.49 -3.15 14.28
CA GLU A 38 1.35 -3.70 13.53
C GLU A 38 1.81 -4.85 12.62
N VAL A 39 2.93 -4.64 11.93
CA VAL A 39 3.49 -5.64 11.01
C VAL A 39 3.93 -6.90 11.77
N ALA A 40 4.43 -6.74 13.00
CA ALA A 40 4.85 -7.86 13.83
C ALA A 40 3.69 -8.78 14.20
N VAL A 41 2.49 -8.24 14.31
CA VAL A 41 1.29 -9.03 14.64
C VAL A 41 0.73 -9.75 13.42
N GLU A 42 0.55 -9.02 12.33
CA GLU A 42 0.00 -9.57 11.09
C GLU A 42 0.41 -8.68 9.93
N ARG A 43 0.81 -9.25 8.82
CA ARG A 43 1.29 -8.48 7.69
C ARG A 43 0.85 -9.06 6.35
N TYR A 44 0.90 -8.20 5.32
CA TYR A 44 0.73 -8.64 3.93
C TYR A 44 1.89 -9.55 3.54
N PRO A 45 1.64 -10.61 2.75
CA PRO A 45 2.73 -11.45 2.26
C PRO A 45 3.66 -10.66 1.33
N ASP A 46 4.96 -10.84 1.51
CA ASP A 46 6.00 -10.29 0.61
C ASP A 46 5.97 -8.77 0.42
N ALA A 47 5.34 -8.04 1.31
CA ALA A 47 5.31 -6.58 1.21
C ALA A 47 6.63 -5.97 1.70
N VAL A 48 7.04 -4.89 1.04
CA VAL A 48 8.13 -4.05 1.54
C VAL A 48 7.55 -3.17 2.64
N VAL A 49 8.21 -3.09 3.79
CA VAL A 49 7.72 -2.29 4.92
C VAL A 49 8.49 -0.97 4.99
N VAL A 50 7.75 0.14 4.85
CA VAL A 50 8.31 1.49 4.98
C VAL A 50 7.36 2.29 5.87
N PRO A 51 7.58 2.30 7.20
CA PRO A 51 6.65 2.93 8.13
C PRO A 51 6.42 4.41 7.84
N LEU A 52 5.17 4.85 7.94
CA LEU A 52 4.83 6.24 7.67
C LEU A 52 5.48 7.20 8.66
N SER A 53 5.68 6.77 9.91
CA SER A 53 6.30 7.61 10.93
C SER A 53 7.75 7.99 10.59
N ASN A 54 8.37 7.25 9.71
CA ASN A 54 9.74 7.51 9.25
C ASN A 54 9.80 7.30 7.73
N PHE A 55 8.85 7.91 7.04
CA PHE A 55 8.65 7.63 5.61
C PHE A 55 9.74 8.23 4.75
N ASP A 56 10.41 7.38 4.01
CA ASP A 56 11.40 7.77 3.01
C ASP A 56 11.19 6.91 1.77
N PRO A 57 10.60 7.46 0.70
CA PRO A 57 10.37 6.69 -0.51
C PRO A 57 11.64 6.21 -1.20
N ALA A 58 12.79 6.83 -0.89
CA ALA A 58 14.06 6.42 -1.47
C ALA A 58 14.50 5.02 -1.03
N VAL A 59 13.99 4.51 0.11
CA VAL A 59 14.35 3.16 0.57
C VAL A 59 13.52 2.08 -0.10
N ILE A 60 12.49 2.45 -0.86
CA ILE A 60 11.73 1.48 -1.64
C ILE A 60 12.64 0.94 -2.74
N PRO A 61 12.81 -0.40 -2.84
CA PRO A 61 13.65 -0.96 -3.91
C PRO A 61 13.15 -0.53 -5.28
N ASP A 62 14.07 -0.44 -6.24
CA ASP A 62 13.71 -0.12 -7.63
C ASP A 62 12.60 -1.07 -8.09
N PRO A 63 11.42 -0.54 -8.43
CA PRO A 63 10.31 -1.40 -8.84
C PRO A 63 10.48 -2.02 -10.22
N LYS A 64 11.50 -1.62 -10.97
CA LYS A 64 11.82 -2.20 -12.29
C LYS A 64 10.63 -2.21 -13.24
N GLY A 65 9.94 -1.09 -13.31
CA GLY A 65 8.78 -0.91 -14.17
C GLY A 65 7.47 -1.41 -13.58
N LYS A 66 7.48 -2.02 -12.40
CA LYS A 66 6.25 -2.45 -11.72
C LYS A 66 5.56 -1.27 -11.08
N GLN A 67 4.24 -1.38 -10.92
CA GLN A 67 3.45 -0.37 -10.23
C GLN A 67 3.63 -0.50 -8.72
N VAL A 68 4.02 0.59 -8.07
CA VAL A 68 4.12 0.64 -6.61
C VAL A 68 2.74 0.94 -6.04
N VAL A 69 2.29 0.13 -5.08
CA VAL A 69 1.00 0.27 -4.42
C VAL A 69 1.24 0.39 -2.93
N PHE A 70 0.86 1.52 -2.35
CA PHE A 70 0.95 1.70 -0.90
C PHE A 70 -0.24 1.06 -0.21
N ALA A 71 -0.01 0.47 0.96
CA ALA A 71 -1.04 -0.19 1.73
C ALA A 71 -0.87 0.12 3.21
N CYS A 72 -1.99 0.11 3.94
CA CYS A 72 -1.97 0.30 5.38
C CYS A 72 -3.08 -0.53 6.01
N ARG A 73 -3.62 -0.12 7.16
CA ARG A 73 -4.67 -0.87 7.83
C ARG A 73 -6.04 -0.64 7.18
N SER A 74 -6.41 0.62 6.95
CA SER A 74 -7.76 0.98 6.49
C SER A 74 -7.82 1.85 5.23
N GLY A 75 -6.66 2.24 4.68
CA GLY A 75 -6.59 3.01 3.45
C GLY A 75 -6.37 4.51 3.62
N ARG A 76 -6.07 4.99 4.83
CA ARG A 76 -5.81 6.43 5.06
C ARG A 76 -4.33 6.77 4.98
N ARG A 77 -3.51 6.06 5.73
CA ARG A 77 -2.06 6.30 5.75
C ARG A 77 -1.43 6.05 4.39
N SER A 78 -1.97 5.12 3.62
CA SER A 78 -1.46 4.81 2.29
C SER A 78 -1.68 5.97 1.30
N VAL A 79 -2.77 6.72 1.44
CA VAL A 79 -2.98 7.93 0.65
C VAL A 79 -1.92 8.98 1.03
N THR A 80 -1.71 9.19 2.32
CA THR A 80 -0.69 10.13 2.81
C THR A 80 0.70 9.76 2.27
N ALA A 81 1.04 8.47 2.29
CA ALA A 81 2.33 7.99 1.80
C ALA A 81 2.49 8.28 0.31
N SER A 82 1.45 8.03 -0.49
CA SER A 82 1.50 8.31 -1.92
C SER A 82 1.73 9.79 -2.20
N LEU A 83 1.02 10.66 -1.48
CA LEU A 83 1.18 12.11 -1.66
C LEU A 83 2.58 12.55 -1.24
N ALA A 84 3.11 12.01 -0.16
CA ALA A 84 4.47 12.33 0.30
C ALA A 84 5.52 11.89 -0.73
N ALA A 85 5.34 10.71 -1.33
CA ALA A 85 6.25 10.23 -2.37
C ALA A 85 6.19 11.13 -3.61
N GLN A 86 4.98 11.54 -4.02
CA GLN A 86 4.81 12.42 -5.16
C GLN A 86 5.49 13.78 -4.94
N GLU A 87 5.41 14.32 -3.73
CA GLU A 87 6.10 15.57 -3.39
C GLU A 87 7.60 15.48 -3.59
N LYS A 88 8.17 14.30 -3.44
CA LYS A 88 9.60 14.06 -3.63
C LYS A 88 9.94 13.64 -5.06
N GLY A 89 8.98 13.70 -5.96
CA GLY A 89 9.20 13.43 -7.38
C GLY A 89 9.04 11.97 -7.80
N TYR A 90 8.54 11.11 -6.93
CA TYR A 90 8.32 9.72 -7.28
C TYR A 90 6.93 9.54 -7.91
N PRO A 91 6.80 8.71 -8.96
CA PRO A 91 5.50 8.51 -9.63
C PRO A 91 4.66 7.43 -8.95
N TYR A 92 4.64 7.41 -7.63
CA TYR A 92 3.95 6.38 -6.85
C TYR A 92 2.59 6.90 -6.43
N SER A 93 1.59 6.72 -7.28
CA SER A 93 0.28 7.35 -7.14
C SER A 93 -0.86 6.34 -6.96
N SER A 94 -0.59 5.17 -6.42
CA SER A 94 -1.61 4.13 -6.22
C SER A 94 -1.59 3.62 -4.79
N HIS A 95 -2.78 3.27 -4.27
CA HIS A 95 -2.86 2.64 -2.96
C HIS A 95 -3.97 1.58 -2.94
N LEU A 96 -3.88 0.66 -1.97
CA LEU A 96 -4.88 -0.37 -1.74
C LEU A 96 -6.02 0.23 -0.92
N ALA A 97 -7.18 0.42 -1.54
CA ALA A 97 -8.36 0.93 -0.85
C ALA A 97 -8.82 -0.07 0.21
N GLY A 98 -9.11 0.43 1.40
CA GLY A 98 -9.58 -0.39 2.52
C GLY A 98 -8.48 -1.13 3.28
N GLY A 99 -7.26 -1.16 2.79
CA GLY A 99 -6.11 -1.71 3.49
C GLY A 99 -6.22 -3.19 3.84
N ILE A 100 -5.50 -3.59 4.89
CA ILE A 100 -5.47 -5.01 5.30
C ILE A 100 -6.85 -5.51 5.77
N LEU A 101 -7.70 -4.60 6.25
CA LEU A 101 -9.06 -4.96 6.65
C LEU A 101 -9.85 -5.46 5.44
N ALA A 102 -9.80 -4.75 4.32
CA ALA A 102 -10.45 -5.17 3.09
C ALA A 102 -9.79 -6.41 2.50
N TRP A 103 -8.47 -6.51 2.59
CA TRP A 103 -7.69 -7.66 2.14
C TRP A 103 -8.19 -8.94 2.83
N LYS A 104 -8.29 -8.90 4.16
CA LYS A 104 -8.77 -10.05 4.96
C LYS A 104 -10.24 -10.35 4.69
N ALA A 105 -11.07 -9.31 4.55
CA ALA A 105 -12.49 -9.48 4.27
C ALA A 105 -12.72 -10.18 2.94
N ALA A 106 -11.82 -10.02 1.99
CA ALA A 106 -11.86 -10.70 0.70
C ALA A 106 -11.33 -12.14 0.75
N GLY A 107 -10.90 -12.60 1.91
CA GLY A 107 -10.37 -13.96 2.10
C GLY A 107 -8.93 -14.14 1.67
N LEU A 108 -8.20 -13.04 1.47
CA LEU A 108 -6.80 -13.12 1.08
C LEU A 108 -5.90 -13.39 2.28
N GLU A 109 -4.81 -14.10 2.04
CA GLU A 109 -3.91 -14.54 3.11
C GLU A 109 -3.09 -13.39 3.68
N THR A 110 -2.82 -13.48 4.98
CA THR A 110 -1.85 -12.65 5.67
C THR A 110 -0.88 -13.56 6.42
N GLU A 111 0.25 -13.01 6.83
CA GLU A 111 1.23 -13.73 7.64
C GLU A 111 1.16 -13.21 9.07
N THR A 112 1.08 -14.14 10.04
CA THR A 112 1.11 -13.78 11.45
C THR A 112 2.49 -14.12 12.01
N GLY A 113 3.01 -13.18 12.79
CA GLY A 113 4.36 -13.30 13.24
C GLY A 113 4.54 -13.86 14.62
#